data_39fc0876aed355abd0d66b202cc3e48e
#
_entry.id   39fc0876aed355abd0d66b202cc3e48e
#
_cell.length_a   1.000
_cell.length_b   1.000
_cell.length_c   1.000
_cell.angle_alpha   90.00
_cell.angle_beta   90.00
_cell.angle_gamma   90.00
#
_symmetry.space_group_name_H-M   'P 1'
#
loop_
_entity.id
_entity.type
_entity.pdbx_description
1 polymer ?
#
loop_
_entity_poly.entity_id
_entity_poly.type
_entity_poly.pdbx_seq_one_letter_code
_entity_poly.pdbx_strand_id
1 'polypeptide(L)'
;MPVSDKVRGFMEQGGWIRRMFEAGITLKAQHGDENVFDLSLGNPVVEPPEEFRQELRRLAENPIKGMHRYMPNNGYPETRQAVADGLKTETGIPFSAGDIIMTCGAAAAINVVLKTILNPGEEVILLSPYFVEYGYYVDNHSGVPVVVATDANFQPDMAAIEAAITPKTRAMIINSPNNPSGVIYSAECLQTLGDLLIRKQREHGSEIFIISDEPYRRLIYDGLSYPQVFPHYENTIVVNSHAKDLALPGERIGYMAVNPAYPHKDELANGLTFCNRTLGFVNAPALMQHVVRALQGISVDIAEYQRKRDFLYAGLTEMGYSVVNPQGAFYLFPKSPLEDDAAFVDALQEHLVLTVPGRGFGTPGYFRISYCMEDWVLEGAMKGFAQAIEQVG
;
A
#
# COMPACT_ATOMS: atom_id res chain seq x y z
N MET A 1 -32.57 12.27 -1.11
CA MET A 1 -31.30 12.80 -0.62
C MET A 1 -30.26 12.67 -1.74
N PRO A 2 -29.24 13.54 -1.85
CA PRO A 2 -28.34 13.56 -3.02
C PRO A 2 -27.29 12.43 -3.02
N VAL A 3 -27.11 11.71 -1.90
CA VAL A 3 -26.13 10.64 -1.73
C VAL A 3 -26.86 9.36 -1.34
N SER A 4 -26.42 8.19 -1.88
CA SER A 4 -26.99 6.89 -1.51
C SER A 4 -26.78 6.59 -0.03
N ASP A 5 -27.68 5.79 0.56
CA ASP A 5 -27.58 5.43 1.99
C ASP A 5 -26.27 4.68 2.31
N LYS A 6 -25.84 3.82 1.38
CA LYS A 6 -24.54 3.11 1.48
C LYS A 6 -23.35 4.06 1.55
N VAL A 7 -23.26 5.02 0.62
CA VAL A 7 -22.15 5.99 0.60
C VAL A 7 -22.18 6.87 1.84
N ARG A 8 -23.39 7.24 2.33
CA ARG A 8 -23.53 7.98 3.58
C ARG A 8 -22.96 7.19 4.75
N GLY A 9 -23.34 5.91 4.89
CA GLY A 9 -22.79 5.04 5.93
C GLY A 9 -21.25 4.97 5.87
N PHE A 10 -20.67 4.88 4.69
CA PHE A 10 -19.21 4.92 4.51
C PHE A 10 -18.60 6.26 4.91
N MET A 11 -19.23 7.38 4.57
CA MET A 11 -18.77 8.71 4.98
C MET A 11 -18.82 8.92 6.51
N GLU A 12 -19.77 8.30 7.19
CA GLU A 12 -19.92 8.38 8.65
C GLU A 12 -18.93 7.46 9.38
N GLN A 13 -18.70 6.25 8.85
CA GLN A 13 -17.81 5.24 9.45
C GLN A 13 -16.36 5.39 9.04
N GLY A 14 -16.12 5.82 7.80
CA GLY A 14 -14.80 5.95 7.21
C GLY A 14 -14.28 7.37 7.29
N GLY A 15 -12.99 7.51 7.46
CA GLY A 15 -12.38 8.81 7.25
C GLY A 15 -11.52 9.34 8.39
N TRP A 16 -10.96 8.45 9.24
CA TRP A 16 -9.99 8.92 10.24
C TRP A 16 -8.82 9.67 9.60
N ILE A 17 -8.27 9.16 8.50
CA ILE A 17 -7.20 9.86 7.74
C ILE A 17 -7.70 11.22 7.26
N ARG A 18 -8.92 11.28 6.72
CA ARG A 18 -9.53 12.53 6.27
C ARG A 18 -9.82 13.48 7.42
N ARG A 19 -10.35 12.99 8.55
CA ARG A 19 -10.60 13.80 9.75
C ARG A 19 -9.31 14.44 10.26
N MET A 20 -8.21 13.67 10.31
CA MET A 20 -6.91 14.21 10.71
C MET A 20 -6.38 15.24 9.72
N PHE A 21 -6.60 15.04 8.43
CA PHE A 21 -6.25 16.01 7.41
C PHE A 21 -7.03 17.32 7.58
N GLU A 22 -8.36 17.26 7.80
CA GLU A 22 -9.21 18.44 8.04
C GLU A 22 -8.86 19.11 9.37
N ALA A 23 -8.56 18.35 10.42
CA ALA A 23 -8.05 18.86 11.70
C ALA A 23 -6.71 19.58 11.50
N GLY A 24 -5.81 19.02 10.69
CA GLY A 24 -4.53 19.62 10.35
C GLY A 24 -4.66 21.00 9.70
N ILE A 25 -5.56 21.14 8.72
CA ILE A 25 -5.86 22.43 8.09
C ILE A 25 -6.33 23.45 9.14
N THR A 26 -7.23 23.03 10.03
CA THR A 26 -7.79 23.89 11.08
C THR A 26 -6.73 24.33 12.07
N LEU A 27 -5.93 23.40 12.57
CA LEU A 27 -4.86 23.69 13.55
C LEU A 27 -3.77 24.58 12.97
N LYS A 28 -3.32 24.31 11.74
CA LYS A 28 -2.35 25.16 11.05
C LYS A 28 -2.86 26.61 10.88
N ALA A 29 -4.15 26.77 10.55
CA ALA A 29 -4.76 28.11 10.47
C ALA A 29 -4.82 28.84 11.82
N GLN A 30 -4.90 28.12 12.95
CA GLN A 30 -4.98 28.68 14.29
C GLN A 30 -3.62 28.95 14.95
N HIS A 31 -2.65 28.05 14.72
CA HIS A 31 -1.38 28.02 15.44
C HIS A 31 -0.15 28.35 14.57
N GLY A 32 -0.31 28.46 13.23
CA GLY A 32 0.78 28.55 12.27
C GLY A 32 1.29 27.19 11.82
N ASP A 33 1.71 27.09 10.56
CA ASP A 33 2.14 25.81 9.94
C ASP A 33 3.36 25.21 10.66
N GLU A 34 4.25 26.08 11.15
CA GLU A 34 5.50 25.72 11.83
C GLU A 34 5.30 25.12 13.23
N ASN A 35 4.10 25.20 13.79
CA ASN A 35 3.78 24.72 15.13
C ASN A 35 2.92 23.46 15.12
N VAL A 36 2.50 22.96 13.96
CA VAL A 36 1.66 21.77 13.83
C VAL A 36 2.43 20.63 13.16
N PHE A 37 2.61 19.55 13.88
CA PHE A 37 3.40 18.39 13.48
C PHE A 37 2.50 17.30 12.91
N ASP A 38 2.25 17.38 11.60
CA ASP A 38 1.30 16.50 10.91
C ASP A 38 1.98 15.21 10.43
N LEU A 39 1.80 14.12 11.20
CA LEU A 39 2.28 12.78 10.93
C LEU A 39 1.14 11.84 10.46
N SER A 40 0.01 12.40 10.04
CA SER A 40 -1.18 11.63 9.66
C SER A 40 -1.13 11.11 8.23
N LEU A 41 -0.43 11.79 7.31
CA LEU A 41 -0.45 11.50 5.89
C LEU A 41 0.81 10.76 5.41
N GLY A 42 0.61 9.70 4.63
CA GLY A 42 1.68 9.01 3.90
C GLY A 42 2.00 9.66 2.55
N ASN A 43 2.24 10.97 2.55
CA ASN A 43 2.60 11.75 1.36
C ASN A 43 4.09 12.13 1.42
N PRO A 44 4.97 11.45 0.66
CA PRO A 44 6.40 11.71 0.72
C PRO A 44 6.75 13.16 0.41
N VAL A 45 7.60 13.77 1.24
CA VAL A 45 8.16 15.12 1.00
C VAL A 45 9.46 15.07 0.20
N VAL A 46 10.06 13.90 0.06
CA VAL A 46 11.24 13.72 -0.79
C VAL A 46 10.88 13.97 -2.25
N GLU A 47 11.80 14.63 -2.93
CA GLU A 47 11.67 14.87 -4.37
C GLU A 47 11.96 13.60 -5.18
N PRO A 48 11.38 13.45 -6.38
CA PRO A 48 11.74 12.38 -7.30
C PRO A 48 13.24 12.37 -7.61
N PRO A 49 13.83 11.18 -7.89
CA PRO A 49 15.23 11.05 -8.31
C PRO A 49 15.57 11.96 -9.49
N GLU A 50 16.83 12.40 -9.60
CA GLU A 50 17.26 13.31 -10.67
C GLU A 50 17.05 12.71 -12.07
N GLU A 51 17.14 11.39 -12.21
CA GLU A 51 16.86 10.65 -13.43
C GLU A 51 15.44 10.90 -13.96
N PHE A 52 14.47 11.11 -13.04
CA PHE A 52 13.11 11.49 -13.43
C PHE A 52 13.07 12.85 -14.15
N ARG A 53 13.77 13.85 -13.59
CA ARG A 53 13.85 15.19 -14.21
C ARG A 53 14.60 15.15 -15.55
N GLN A 54 15.66 14.36 -15.62
CA GLN A 54 16.44 14.18 -16.84
C GLN A 54 15.60 13.54 -17.95
N GLU A 55 14.82 12.50 -17.62
CA GLU A 55 13.97 11.83 -18.60
C GLU A 55 12.80 12.72 -19.07
N LEU A 56 12.18 13.50 -18.17
CA LEU A 56 11.18 14.49 -18.57
C LEU A 56 11.75 15.54 -19.53
N ARG A 57 12.94 16.08 -19.22
CA ARG A 57 13.64 17.03 -20.12
C ARG A 57 13.95 16.39 -21.47
N ARG A 58 14.49 15.18 -21.48
CA ARG A 58 14.78 14.42 -22.71
C ARG A 58 13.54 14.26 -23.60
N LEU A 59 12.39 13.90 -23.00
CA LEU A 59 11.13 13.72 -23.73
C LEU A 59 10.56 15.05 -24.25
N ALA A 60 10.75 16.15 -23.50
CA ALA A 60 10.33 17.48 -23.93
C ALA A 60 11.17 18.00 -25.10
N GLU A 61 12.49 17.79 -25.07
CA GLU A 61 13.42 18.21 -26.13
C GLU A 61 13.38 17.28 -27.36
N ASN A 62 13.11 15.99 -27.15
CA ASN A 62 13.08 14.96 -28.21
C ASN A 62 11.76 14.18 -28.15
N PRO A 63 10.64 14.79 -28.53
CA PRO A 63 9.33 14.15 -28.38
C PRO A 63 9.19 12.94 -29.29
N ILE A 64 8.65 11.84 -28.72
CA ILE A 64 8.31 10.64 -29.48
C ILE A 64 7.04 10.90 -30.28
N LYS A 65 7.10 10.70 -31.62
CA LYS A 65 5.93 10.92 -32.48
C LYS A 65 4.72 10.10 -32.00
N GLY A 66 3.66 10.79 -31.63
CA GLY A 66 2.42 10.15 -31.18
C GLY A 66 2.37 9.71 -29.71
N MET A 67 3.34 10.11 -28.86
CA MET A 67 3.44 9.71 -27.47
C MET A 67 2.25 10.13 -26.57
N HIS A 68 1.39 11.03 -27.04
CA HIS A 68 0.18 11.47 -26.34
C HIS A 68 -1.11 10.83 -26.87
N ARG A 69 -1.01 9.89 -27.82
CA ARG A 69 -2.17 9.20 -28.38
C ARG A 69 -2.63 8.07 -27.47
N TYR A 70 -3.86 7.61 -27.71
CA TYR A 70 -4.31 6.34 -27.14
C TYR A 70 -3.37 5.20 -27.55
N MET A 71 -3.18 4.27 -26.64
CA MET A 71 -2.36 3.07 -26.78
C MET A 71 -3.19 1.82 -26.45
N PRO A 72 -2.64 0.61 -26.57
CA PRO A 72 -3.30 -0.59 -26.05
C PRO A 72 -3.68 -0.43 -24.55
N ASN A 73 -4.86 -0.92 -24.14
CA ASN A 73 -5.38 -0.68 -22.80
C ASN A 73 -4.51 -1.26 -21.68
N ASN A 74 -3.62 -2.19 -21.99
CA ASN A 74 -2.61 -2.71 -21.05
C ASN A 74 -1.31 -1.88 -21.04
N GLY A 75 -1.22 -0.79 -21.79
CA GLY A 75 -0.07 0.10 -21.87
C GLY A 75 0.86 -0.16 -23.07
N TYR A 76 1.85 0.71 -23.22
CA TYR A 76 2.86 0.59 -24.28
C TYR A 76 3.65 -0.72 -24.15
N PRO A 77 3.82 -1.50 -25.25
CA PRO A 77 4.56 -2.77 -25.22
C PRO A 77 5.97 -2.61 -24.66
N GLU A 78 6.67 -1.53 -25.04
CA GLU A 78 8.04 -1.26 -24.62
C GLU A 78 8.14 -0.95 -23.10
N THR A 79 7.13 -0.29 -22.55
CA THR A 79 7.07 -0.01 -21.12
C THR A 79 6.78 -1.28 -20.32
N ARG A 80 5.82 -2.09 -20.79
CA ARG A 80 5.53 -3.39 -20.18
C ARG A 80 6.72 -4.34 -20.23
N GLN A 81 7.46 -4.34 -21.34
CA GLN A 81 8.68 -5.15 -21.47
C GLN A 81 9.75 -4.66 -20.47
N ALA A 82 9.96 -3.36 -20.33
CA ALA A 82 10.92 -2.82 -19.37
C ALA A 82 10.56 -3.21 -17.91
N VAL A 83 9.27 -3.16 -17.54
CA VAL A 83 8.80 -3.64 -16.23
C VAL A 83 9.04 -5.15 -16.09
N ALA A 84 8.74 -5.94 -17.10
CA ALA A 84 8.97 -7.39 -17.11
C ALA A 84 10.46 -7.74 -16.93
N ASP A 85 11.35 -7.02 -17.63
CA ASP A 85 12.80 -7.20 -17.54
C ASP A 85 13.32 -6.81 -16.13
N GLY A 86 12.78 -5.73 -15.55
CA GLY A 86 13.05 -5.32 -14.18
C GLY A 86 12.64 -6.40 -13.17
N LEU A 87 11.42 -6.90 -13.27
CA LEU A 87 10.92 -8.00 -12.42
C LEU A 87 11.75 -9.27 -12.59
N LYS A 88 12.11 -9.64 -13.83
CA LYS A 88 12.97 -10.77 -14.09
C LYS A 88 14.33 -10.63 -13.40
N THR A 89 14.92 -9.44 -13.44
CA THR A 89 16.20 -9.17 -12.80
C THR A 89 16.09 -9.30 -11.27
N GLU A 90 15.01 -8.80 -10.69
CA GLU A 90 14.79 -8.81 -9.23
C GLU A 90 14.38 -10.19 -8.68
N THR A 91 13.60 -10.96 -9.46
CA THR A 91 13.00 -12.21 -8.98
C THR A 91 13.62 -13.48 -9.57
N GLY A 92 14.33 -13.38 -10.69
CA GLY A 92 14.77 -14.52 -11.49
C GLY A 92 13.64 -15.21 -12.29
N ILE A 93 12.39 -14.76 -12.17
CA ILE A 93 11.22 -15.34 -12.85
C ILE A 93 11.11 -14.76 -14.27
N PRO A 94 10.83 -15.58 -15.32
CA PRO A 94 10.84 -15.15 -16.70
C PRO A 94 9.56 -14.41 -17.09
N PHE A 95 9.34 -13.20 -16.53
CA PHE A 95 8.24 -12.32 -16.95
C PHE A 95 8.39 -11.88 -18.41
N SER A 96 7.26 -11.64 -19.05
CA SER A 96 7.13 -11.07 -20.39
C SER A 96 6.20 -9.85 -20.36
N ALA A 97 6.21 -9.05 -21.41
CA ALA A 97 5.24 -7.95 -21.56
C ALA A 97 3.78 -8.41 -21.50
N GLY A 98 3.48 -9.69 -21.82
CA GLY A 98 2.14 -10.27 -21.73
C GLY A 98 1.64 -10.39 -20.30
N ASP A 99 2.54 -10.51 -19.34
CA ASP A 99 2.21 -10.69 -17.91
C ASP A 99 2.01 -9.34 -17.19
N ILE A 100 2.23 -8.20 -17.87
CA ILE A 100 2.22 -6.85 -17.28
C ILE A 100 1.09 -6.00 -17.87
N ILE A 101 0.36 -5.29 -17.00
CA ILE A 101 -0.64 -4.29 -17.34
C ILE A 101 -0.31 -2.98 -16.60
N MET A 102 -0.09 -1.89 -17.36
CA MET A 102 0.13 -0.56 -16.76
C MET A 102 -1.17 0.03 -16.23
N THR A 103 -1.11 0.68 -15.07
CA THR A 103 -2.30 1.16 -14.33
C THR A 103 -2.13 2.59 -13.83
N CYS A 104 -3.25 3.21 -13.43
CA CYS A 104 -3.28 4.51 -12.75
C CYS A 104 -2.90 4.38 -11.26
N GLY A 105 -1.81 3.67 -10.95
CA GLY A 105 -1.34 3.35 -9.60
C GLY A 105 -2.01 2.12 -8.99
N ALA A 106 -1.55 1.71 -7.80
CA ALA A 106 -1.98 0.46 -7.14
C ALA A 106 -3.47 0.45 -6.77
N ALA A 107 -4.05 1.57 -6.33
CA ALA A 107 -5.48 1.66 -5.99
C ALA A 107 -6.38 1.32 -7.20
N ALA A 108 -6.06 1.85 -8.38
CA ALA A 108 -6.74 1.49 -9.61
C ALA A 108 -6.52 0.01 -9.96
N ALA A 109 -5.29 -0.48 -9.80
CA ALA A 109 -4.94 -1.87 -10.06
C ALA A 109 -5.76 -2.85 -9.20
N ILE A 110 -5.87 -2.61 -7.89
CA ILE A 110 -6.66 -3.45 -6.97
C ILE A 110 -8.14 -3.47 -7.41
N ASN A 111 -8.73 -2.32 -7.73
CA ASN A 111 -10.10 -2.25 -8.24
C ASN A 111 -10.28 -3.05 -9.55
N VAL A 112 -9.30 -2.98 -10.46
CA VAL A 112 -9.31 -3.77 -11.70
C VAL A 112 -9.23 -5.27 -11.41
N VAL A 113 -8.32 -5.68 -10.51
CA VAL A 113 -8.18 -7.10 -10.12
C VAL A 113 -9.47 -7.61 -9.50
N LEU A 114 -10.00 -6.91 -8.50
CA LEU A 114 -11.24 -7.31 -7.82
C LEU A 114 -12.41 -7.39 -8.79
N LYS A 115 -12.55 -6.42 -9.71
CA LYS A 115 -13.59 -6.46 -10.77
C LYS A 115 -13.45 -7.68 -11.69
N THR A 116 -12.20 -8.10 -11.94
CA THR A 116 -11.93 -9.21 -12.85
C THR A 116 -12.23 -10.57 -12.24
N ILE A 117 -11.90 -10.76 -10.94
CA ILE A 117 -11.93 -12.08 -10.32
C ILE A 117 -13.16 -12.36 -9.45
N LEU A 118 -13.89 -11.31 -8.99
CA LEU A 118 -15.01 -11.48 -8.06
C LEU A 118 -16.35 -11.67 -8.75
N ASN A 119 -17.09 -12.66 -8.30
CA ASN A 119 -18.53 -12.72 -8.44
C ASN A 119 -19.23 -12.08 -7.21
N PRO A 120 -20.47 -11.60 -7.33
CA PRO A 120 -21.20 -11.03 -6.20
C PRO A 120 -21.30 -11.99 -5.02
N GLY A 121 -20.91 -11.52 -3.82
CA GLY A 121 -20.98 -12.28 -2.58
C GLY A 121 -19.78 -13.17 -2.31
N GLU A 122 -18.77 -13.21 -3.20
CA GLU A 122 -17.49 -13.85 -2.90
C GLU A 122 -16.68 -13.04 -1.89
N GLU A 123 -15.87 -13.75 -1.11
CA GLU A 123 -15.16 -13.21 0.04
C GLU A 123 -13.71 -12.85 -0.31
N VAL A 124 -13.23 -11.75 0.30
CA VAL A 124 -11.83 -11.33 0.21
C VAL A 124 -11.27 -11.14 1.63
N ILE A 125 -10.25 -11.90 1.97
CA ILE A 125 -9.57 -11.81 3.26
C ILE A 125 -8.66 -10.59 3.28
N LEU A 126 -8.78 -9.77 4.35
CA LEU A 126 -7.96 -8.62 4.65
C LEU A 126 -7.26 -8.84 5.99
N LEU A 127 -5.93 -8.76 6.04
CA LEU A 127 -5.14 -8.96 7.25
C LEU A 127 -5.02 -7.63 8.02
N SER A 128 -5.63 -7.51 9.21
CA SER A 128 -5.53 -6.30 10.03
C SER A 128 -4.27 -6.29 10.89
N PRO A 129 -3.56 -5.14 10.97
CA PRO A 129 -3.92 -3.84 10.38
C PRO A 129 -3.76 -3.78 8.86
N TYR A 130 -4.67 -3.08 8.19
CA TYR A 130 -4.67 -2.94 6.73
C TYR A 130 -5.02 -1.52 6.28
N PHE A 131 -4.68 -1.17 5.06
CA PHE A 131 -5.10 0.08 4.43
C PHE A 131 -6.61 0.07 4.22
N VAL A 132 -7.32 0.95 4.93
CA VAL A 132 -8.79 0.92 5.06
C VAL A 132 -9.55 0.89 3.74
N GLU A 133 -8.99 1.48 2.68
CA GLU A 133 -9.62 1.54 1.36
C GLU A 133 -9.85 0.15 0.74
N TYR A 134 -9.12 -0.88 1.17
CA TYR A 134 -9.33 -2.24 0.63
C TYR A 134 -10.76 -2.73 0.87
N GLY A 135 -11.34 -2.43 2.03
CA GLY A 135 -12.74 -2.78 2.32
C GLY A 135 -13.71 -2.15 1.33
N TYR A 136 -13.50 -0.87 0.99
CA TYR A 136 -14.33 -0.17 0.00
C TYR A 136 -14.09 -0.69 -1.42
N TYR A 137 -12.85 -1.06 -1.76
CA TYR A 137 -12.56 -1.63 -3.09
C TYR A 137 -13.24 -2.99 -3.27
N VAL A 138 -13.24 -3.85 -2.25
CA VAL A 138 -13.97 -5.13 -2.25
C VAL A 138 -15.47 -4.90 -2.43
N ASP A 139 -16.04 -3.98 -1.64
CA ASP A 139 -17.46 -3.63 -1.69
C ASP A 139 -17.91 -3.02 -3.05
N ASN A 140 -17.05 -2.19 -3.66
CA ASN A 140 -17.31 -1.61 -5.00
C ASN A 140 -17.59 -2.67 -6.07
N HIS A 141 -17.09 -3.89 -5.87
CA HIS A 141 -17.26 -5.01 -6.80
C HIS A 141 -18.17 -6.12 -6.25
N SER A 142 -19.01 -5.77 -5.26
CA SER A 142 -19.99 -6.68 -4.64
C SER A 142 -19.35 -7.88 -3.92
N GLY A 143 -18.07 -7.78 -3.58
CA GLY A 143 -17.38 -8.73 -2.70
C GLY A 143 -17.72 -8.47 -1.22
N VAL A 144 -17.35 -9.43 -0.38
CA VAL A 144 -17.52 -9.36 1.08
C VAL A 144 -16.13 -9.34 1.72
N PRO A 145 -15.72 -8.24 2.39
CA PRO A 145 -14.46 -8.21 3.11
C PRO A 145 -14.53 -9.06 4.38
N VAL A 146 -13.56 -9.96 4.56
CA VAL A 146 -13.40 -10.80 5.75
C VAL A 146 -12.11 -10.37 6.45
N VAL A 147 -12.22 -9.69 7.57
CA VAL A 147 -11.06 -9.17 8.30
C VAL A 147 -10.53 -10.23 9.25
N VAL A 148 -9.23 -10.53 9.14
CA VAL A 148 -8.49 -11.48 9.97
C VAL A 148 -7.36 -10.75 10.68
N ALA A 149 -7.28 -10.89 12.01
CA ALA A 149 -6.20 -10.28 12.77
C ALA A 149 -4.85 -10.98 12.49
N THR A 150 -3.79 -10.19 12.45
CA THR A 150 -2.42 -10.69 12.50
C THR A 150 -1.99 -10.98 13.95
N ASP A 151 -0.81 -11.58 14.12
CA ASP A 151 -0.24 -11.78 15.44
C ASP A 151 0.24 -10.46 16.11
N ALA A 152 0.81 -10.56 17.32
CA ALA A 152 1.32 -9.41 18.07
C ALA A 152 2.51 -8.67 17.41
N ASN A 153 3.16 -9.30 16.42
CA ASN A 153 4.23 -8.73 15.61
C ASN A 153 3.76 -8.32 14.21
N PHE A 154 2.45 -8.29 14.02
CA PHE A 154 1.78 -7.99 12.75
C PHE A 154 2.14 -8.96 11.61
N GLN A 155 2.52 -10.22 11.95
CA GLN A 155 2.70 -11.28 10.98
C GLN A 155 1.38 -12.03 10.74
N PRO A 156 1.14 -12.59 9.53
CA PRO A 156 -0.03 -13.39 9.24
C PRO A 156 -0.21 -14.57 10.21
N ASP A 157 -1.34 -14.62 10.90
CA ASP A 157 -1.72 -15.77 11.75
C ASP A 157 -2.35 -16.86 10.88
N MET A 158 -1.59 -17.91 10.60
CA MET A 158 -2.02 -19.00 9.72
C MET A 158 -3.24 -19.74 10.24
N ALA A 159 -3.40 -19.89 11.57
CA ALA A 159 -4.55 -20.55 12.16
C ALA A 159 -5.82 -19.70 12.01
N ALA A 160 -5.72 -18.40 12.24
CA ALA A 160 -6.81 -17.48 12.04
C ALA A 160 -7.22 -17.37 10.56
N ILE A 161 -6.22 -17.33 9.65
CA ILE A 161 -6.45 -17.32 8.20
C ILE A 161 -7.16 -18.61 7.78
N GLU A 162 -6.67 -19.77 8.23
CA GLU A 162 -7.29 -21.07 7.89
C GLU A 162 -8.75 -21.14 8.33
N ALA A 163 -9.06 -20.66 9.53
CA ALA A 163 -10.41 -20.65 10.07
C ALA A 163 -11.36 -19.70 9.31
N ALA A 164 -10.81 -18.65 8.69
CA ALA A 164 -11.60 -17.66 7.93
C ALA A 164 -11.86 -18.06 6.48
N ILE A 165 -11.11 -19.01 5.93
CA ILE A 165 -11.29 -19.48 4.54
C ILE A 165 -12.55 -20.33 4.43
N THR A 166 -13.44 -19.96 3.52
CA THR A 166 -14.69 -20.66 3.19
C THR A 166 -14.73 -21.04 1.70
N PRO A 167 -15.73 -21.84 1.26
CA PRO A 167 -15.93 -22.08 -0.18
C PRO A 167 -16.23 -20.83 -1.01
N LYS A 168 -16.53 -19.68 -0.37
CA LYS A 168 -16.76 -18.38 -1.02
C LYS A 168 -15.48 -17.54 -1.10
N THR A 169 -14.41 -17.91 -0.40
CA THR A 169 -13.17 -17.17 -0.40
C THR A 169 -12.55 -17.20 -1.79
N ARG A 170 -12.44 -16.03 -2.43
CA ARG A 170 -11.91 -15.87 -3.79
C ARG A 170 -10.52 -15.24 -3.82
N ALA A 171 -10.21 -14.38 -2.83
CA ALA A 171 -8.92 -13.72 -2.78
C ALA A 171 -8.51 -13.37 -1.34
N MET A 172 -7.22 -13.08 -1.19
CA MET A 172 -6.63 -12.42 -0.04
C MET A 172 -5.81 -11.24 -0.52
N ILE A 173 -5.94 -10.09 0.13
CA ILE A 173 -5.05 -8.94 -0.09
C ILE A 173 -3.97 -8.96 0.99
N ILE A 174 -2.71 -8.98 0.57
CA ILE A 174 -1.54 -8.80 1.44
C ILE A 174 -0.82 -7.52 1.06
N ASN A 175 -0.21 -6.85 2.05
CA ASN A 175 0.59 -5.65 1.86
C ASN A 175 1.87 -5.78 2.69
N SER A 176 3.00 -5.90 2.02
CA SER A 176 4.33 -6.05 2.63
C SER A 176 5.37 -5.32 1.77
N PRO A 177 6.18 -4.41 2.35
CA PRO A 177 6.08 -3.85 3.70
C PRO A 177 4.72 -3.22 3.98
N ASN A 178 4.20 -3.43 5.20
CA ASN A 178 2.81 -3.14 5.52
C ASN A 178 2.54 -1.65 5.83
N ASN A 179 1.43 -1.14 5.38
CA ASN A 179 0.81 0.08 5.87
C ASN A 179 -0.38 -0.33 6.76
N PRO A 180 -0.33 -0.11 8.11
CA PRO A 180 0.48 0.89 8.80
C PRO A 180 1.71 0.38 9.60
N SER A 181 1.96 -0.92 9.71
CA SER A 181 2.91 -1.46 10.69
C SER A 181 4.39 -1.38 10.26
N GLY A 182 4.67 -1.24 8.96
CA GLY A 182 6.04 -1.25 8.41
C GLY A 182 6.72 -2.63 8.44
N VAL A 183 6.03 -3.69 8.84
CA VAL A 183 6.62 -5.04 8.90
C VAL A 183 6.70 -5.69 7.51
N ILE A 184 7.68 -6.59 7.35
CA ILE A 184 7.86 -7.42 6.16
C ILE A 184 7.43 -8.84 6.51
N TYR A 185 6.65 -9.48 5.63
CA TYR A 185 6.34 -10.90 5.74
C TYR A 185 7.53 -11.73 5.26
N SER A 186 7.99 -12.68 6.07
CA SER A 186 9.15 -13.50 5.73
C SER A 186 8.86 -14.48 4.59
N ALA A 187 9.91 -14.95 3.90
CA ALA A 187 9.77 -15.99 2.87
C ALA A 187 9.13 -17.26 3.41
N GLU A 188 9.46 -17.65 4.67
CA GLU A 188 8.84 -18.81 5.35
C GLU A 188 7.34 -18.58 5.59
N CYS A 189 6.96 -17.38 6.01
CA CYS A 189 5.56 -16.98 6.18
C CYS A 189 4.81 -17.08 4.84
N LEU A 190 5.38 -16.54 3.75
CA LEU A 190 4.78 -16.60 2.41
C LEU A 190 4.68 -18.04 1.89
N GLN A 191 5.67 -18.89 2.16
CA GLN A 191 5.61 -20.31 1.80
C GLN A 191 4.49 -21.02 2.55
N THR A 192 4.40 -20.83 3.86
CA THR A 192 3.35 -21.44 4.69
C THR A 192 1.96 -20.98 4.25
N LEU A 193 1.82 -19.70 3.91
CA LEU A 193 0.58 -19.16 3.36
C LEU A 193 0.23 -19.80 2.01
N GLY A 194 1.19 -19.90 1.09
CA GLY A 194 0.99 -20.55 -0.20
C GLY A 194 0.53 -22.02 -0.06
N ASP A 195 1.20 -22.79 0.81
CA ASP A 195 0.85 -24.18 1.08
C ASP A 195 -0.57 -24.32 1.67
N LEU A 196 -0.94 -23.41 2.59
CA LEU A 196 -2.29 -23.34 3.13
C LEU A 196 -3.32 -23.09 2.04
N LEU A 197 -3.10 -22.11 1.18
CA LEU A 197 -4.03 -21.76 0.10
C LEU A 197 -4.16 -22.89 -0.93
N ILE A 198 -3.07 -23.56 -1.31
CA ILE A 198 -3.09 -24.73 -2.19
C ILE A 198 -3.95 -25.85 -1.59
N ARG A 199 -3.81 -26.11 -0.30
CA ARG A 199 -4.60 -27.13 0.40
C ARG A 199 -6.10 -26.76 0.39
N LYS A 200 -6.42 -25.49 0.73
CA LYS A 200 -7.80 -25.00 0.78
C LYS A 200 -8.48 -24.94 -0.59
N GLN A 201 -7.76 -24.58 -1.64
CA GLN A 201 -8.27 -24.67 -3.02
C GLN A 201 -8.71 -26.11 -3.40
N ARG A 202 -7.89 -27.10 -3.04
CA ARG A 202 -8.23 -28.51 -3.29
C ARG A 202 -9.42 -28.96 -2.46
N GLU A 203 -9.49 -28.52 -1.19
CA GLU A 203 -10.60 -28.84 -0.28
C GLU A 203 -11.94 -28.29 -0.78
N HIS A 204 -11.95 -27.05 -1.26
CA HIS A 204 -13.18 -26.35 -1.66
C HIS A 204 -13.51 -26.46 -3.16
N GLY A 205 -12.55 -26.92 -3.97
CA GLY A 205 -12.71 -26.97 -5.43
C GLY A 205 -12.84 -25.57 -6.08
N SER A 206 -12.25 -24.54 -5.47
CA SER A 206 -12.31 -23.15 -5.92
C SER A 206 -10.92 -22.53 -5.96
N GLU A 207 -10.70 -21.57 -6.86
CA GLU A 207 -9.44 -20.84 -6.91
C GLU A 207 -9.46 -19.68 -5.89
N ILE A 208 -8.34 -19.50 -5.18
CA ILE A 208 -8.09 -18.39 -4.28
C ILE A 208 -6.88 -17.62 -4.82
N PHE A 209 -6.97 -16.29 -4.95
CA PHE A 209 -5.86 -15.46 -5.42
C PHE A 209 -5.18 -14.72 -4.27
N ILE A 210 -3.86 -14.57 -4.34
CA ILE A 210 -3.15 -13.53 -3.57
C ILE A 210 -3.07 -12.28 -4.44
N ILE A 211 -3.60 -11.17 -3.92
CA ILE A 211 -3.37 -9.81 -4.43
C ILE A 211 -2.30 -9.21 -3.53
N SER A 212 -1.07 -9.12 -4.03
CA SER A 212 0.04 -8.54 -3.27
C SER A 212 0.20 -7.07 -3.63
N ASP A 213 -0.14 -6.18 -2.68
CA ASP A 213 0.04 -4.73 -2.84
C ASP A 213 1.43 -4.32 -2.36
N GLU A 214 2.32 -3.95 -3.31
CA GLU A 214 3.76 -3.80 -3.09
C GLU A 214 4.32 -2.39 -3.37
N PRO A 215 3.65 -1.29 -3.01
CA PRO A 215 4.16 0.04 -3.31
C PRO A 215 5.45 0.38 -2.53
N TYR A 216 5.71 -0.34 -1.43
CA TYR A 216 6.87 -0.12 -0.55
C TYR A 216 7.99 -1.13 -0.74
N ARG A 217 7.90 -2.08 -1.69
CA ARG A 217 8.85 -3.20 -1.83
C ARG A 217 10.32 -2.79 -1.97
N ARG A 218 10.60 -1.56 -2.37
CA ARG A 218 11.95 -0.98 -2.48
C ARG A 218 12.35 -0.13 -1.27
N LEU A 219 11.42 0.17 -0.38
CA LEU A 219 11.68 0.92 0.85
C LEU A 219 11.89 -0.07 1.99
N ILE A 220 13.08 -0.67 2.07
CA ILE A 220 13.45 -1.72 3.02
C ILE A 220 14.75 -1.33 3.70
N TYR A 221 14.83 -1.57 4.99
CA TYR A 221 15.87 -1.11 5.88
C TYR A 221 16.81 -2.23 6.33
N ASP A 222 17.88 -1.84 7.02
CA ASP A 222 18.82 -2.73 7.72
C ASP A 222 19.49 -3.76 6.80
N GLY A 223 19.59 -3.46 5.49
CA GLY A 223 20.15 -4.36 4.49
C GLY A 223 19.34 -5.64 4.23
N LEU A 224 18.08 -5.66 4.66
CA LEU A 224 17.18 -6.79 4.41
C LEU A 224 16.83 -6.90 2.93
N SER A 225 16.50 -8.12 2.49
CA SER A 225 15.99 -8.38 1.15
C SER A 225 14.47 -8.49 1.18
N TYR A 226 13.80 -8.03 0.10
CA TYR A 226 12.35 -8.18 -0.04
C TYR A 226 11.99 -9.63 -0.40
N PRO A 227 11.19 -10.34 0.41
CA PRO A 227 10.73 -11.68 0.09
C PRO A 227 9.66 -11.61 -1.02
N GLN A 228 9.96 -12.20 -2.16
CA GLN A 228 9.07 -12.23 -3.32
C GLN A 228 7.90 -13.19 -3.08
N VAL A 229 6.68 -12.80 -3.41
CA VAL A 229 5.49 -13.65 -3.23
C VAL A 229 5.33 -14.69 -4.35
N PHE A 230 5.73 -14.36 -5.57
CA PHE A 230 5.53 -15.20 -6.76
C PHE A 230 6.06 -16.64 -6.66
N PRO A 231 7.25 -16.91 -6.04
CA PRO A 231 7.76 -18.28 -5.95
C PRO A 231 6.93 -19.20 -5.05
N HIS A 232 6.12 -18.62 -4.16
CA HIS A 232 5.43 -19.35 -3.10
C HIS A 232 3.99 -19.73 -3.47
N TYR A 233 3.40 -19.04 -4.45
CA TYR A 233 2.02 -19.31 -4.86
C TYR A 233 1.73 -18.85 -6.30
N GLU A 234 1.26 -19.79 -7.13
CA GLU A 234 1.06 -19.52 -8.56
C GLU A 234 -0.11 -18.56 -8.85
N ASN A 235 -1.20 -18.62 -8.06
CA ASN A 235 -2.37 -17.74 -8.21
C ASN A 235 -2.10 -16.36 -7.58
N THR A 236 -1.00 -15.71 -7.97
CA THR A 236 -0.56 -14.42 -7.45
C THR A 236 -0.66 -13.33 -8.51
N ILE A 237 -1.24 -12.21 -8.11
CA ILE A 237 -1.22 -10.94 -8.86
C ILE A 237 -0.54 -9.90 -7.97
N VAL A 238 0.59 -9.38 -8.41
CA VAL A 238 1.23 -8.24 -7.74
C VAL A 238 0.67 -6.95 -8.32
N VAL A 239 0.35 -6.00 -7.45
CA VAL A 239 0.03 -4.63 -7.82
C VAL A 239 1.08 -3.70 -7.25
N ASN A 240 1.58 -2.78 -8.05
CA ASN A 240 2.63 -1.85 -7.65
C ASN A 240 2.32 -0.42 -8.11
N SER A 241 2.94 0.55 -7.46
CA SER A 241 2.84 1.97 -7.79
C SER A 241 4.18 2.66 -7.61
N HIS A 242 4.55 3.50 -8.55
CA HIS A 242 5.73 4.37 -8.47
C HIS A 242 5.51 5.61 -7.58
N ALA A 243 4.45 5.61 -6.78
CA ALA A 243 4.12 6.68 -5.84
C ALA A 243 5.13 6.79 -4.68
N LYS A 244 5.84 5.69 -4.35
CA LYS A 244 6.70 5.61 -3.16
C LYS A 244 8.17 5.43 -3.53
N ASP A 245 8.47 4.46 -4.37
CA ASP A 245 9.83 4.17 -4.83
C ASP A 245 10.44 5.30 -5.67
N LEU A 246 9.62 6.03 -6.42
CA LEU A 246 10.03 7.20 -7.23
C LEU A 246 9.49 8.53 -6.72
N ALA A 247 8.79 8.55 -5.57
CA ALA A 247 8.14 9.74 -5.03
C ALA A 247 7.19 10.45 -6.04
N LEU A 248 6.38 9.67 -6.78
CA LEU A 248 5.47 10.16 -7.82
C LEU A 248 3.99 9.92 -7.47
N PRO A 249 3.49 10.26 -6.26
CA PRO A 249 2.11 9.94 -5.87
C PRO A 249 1.08 10.67 -6.73
N GLY A 250 1.38 11.89 -7.18
CA GLY A 250 0.51 12.71 -8.02
C GLY A 250 0.40 12.24 -9.47
N GLU A 251 1.41 11.51 -9.97
CA GLU A 251 1.49 11.11 -11.39
C GLU A 251 0.63 9.89 -11.72
N ARG A 252 0.12 9.20 -10.73
CA ARG A 252 -0.83 8.09 -10.89
C ARG A 252 -0.33 7.00 -11.85
N ILE A 253 0.87 6.49 -11.64
CA ILE A 253 1.49 5.46 -12.47
C ILE A 253 1.89 4.23 -11.66
N GLY A 254 1.59 3.05 -12.18
CA GLY A 254 1.88 1.76 -11.57
C GLY A 254 1.63 0.62 -12.56
N TYR A 255 1.59 -0.60 -12.07
CA TYR A 255 1.33 -1.78 -12.89
C TYR A 255 0.73 -2.93 -12.08
N MET A 256 0.12 -3.87 -12.80
CA MET A 256 -0.20 -5.22 -12.33
C MET A 256 0.75 -6.21 -13.01
N ALA A 257 1.21 -7.22 -12.28
CA ALA A 257 1.98 -8.34 -12.80
C ALA A 257 1.27 -9.65 -12.43
N VAL A 258 0.92 -10.44 -13.44
CA VAL A 258 0.36 -11.78 -13.26
C VAL A 258 1.51 -12.78 -13.17
N ASN A 259 1.44 -13.70 -12.22
CA ASN A 259 2.47 -14.75 -12.08
C ASN A 259 2.60 -15.57 -13.38
N PRO A 260 3.78 -15.62 -14.02
CA PRO A 260 3.99 -16.42 -15.22
C PRO A 260 3.71 -17.91 -15.07
N ALA A 261 3.77 -18.45 -13.82
CA ALA A 261 3.46 -19.84 -13.52
C ALA A 261 1.95 -20.13 -13.46
N TYR A 262 1.07 -19.11 -13.39
CA TYR A 262 -0.37 -19.34 -13.33
C TYR A 262 -0.89 -19.92 -14.65
N PRO A 263 -1.56 -21.09 -14.65
CA PRO A 263 -1.93 -21.80 -15.88
C PRO A 263 -2.85 -21.01 -16.82
N HIS A 264 -3.72 -20.15 -16.26
CA HIS A 264 -4.69 -19.35 -17.01
C HIS A 264 -4.30 -17.87 -17.13
N LYS A 265 -3.00 -17.57 -17.07
CA LYS A 265 -2.46 -16.21 -17.02
C LYS A 265 -2.90 -15.34 -18.21
N ASP A 266 -2.99 -15.91 -19.42
CA ASP A 266 -3.37 -15.16 -20.62
C ASP A 266 -4.85 -14.73 -20.58
N GLU A 267 -5.74 -15.60 -20.11
CA GLU A 267 -7.14 -15.26 -19.90
C GLU A 267 -7.29 -14.20 -18.82
N LEU A 268 -6.58 -14.37 -17.70
CA LEU A 268 -6.56 -13.40 -16.59
C LEU A 268 -6.04 -12.04 -17.06
N ALA A 269 -4.92 -11.97 -17.78
CA ALA A 269 -4.35 -10.72 -18.30
C ALA A 269 -5.31 -10.02 -19.28
N ASN A 270 -6.02 -10.78 -20.12
CA ASN A 270 -7.06 -10.26 -21.00
C ASN A 270 -8.24 -9.69 -20.21
N GLY A 271 -8.71 -10.38 -19.16
CA GLY A 271 -9.75 -9.93 -18.24
C GLY A 271 -9.37 -8.64 -17.52
N LEU A 272 -8.14 -8.58 -16.97
CA LEU A 272 -7.59 -7.38 -16.33
C LEU A 272 -7.54 -6.20 -17.30
N THR A 273 -7.07 -6.42 -18.54
CA THR A 273 -7.04 -5.39 -19.58
C THR A 273 -8.44 -4.89 -19.94
N PHE A 274 -9.42 -5.80 -20.05
CA PHE A 274 -10.82 -5.45 -20.31
C PHE A 274 -11.40 -4.63 -19.15
N CYS A 275 -11.19 -5.03 -17.91
CA CYS A 275 -11.70 -4.32 -16.73
C CYS A 275 -11.02 -2.96 -16.55
N ASN A 276 -9.71 -2.84 -16.83
CA ASN A 276 -9.00 -1.56 -16.82
C ASN A 276 -9.68 -0.54 -17.76
N ARG A 277 -10.08 -0.98 -18.94
CA ARG A 277 -10.83 -0.14 -19.88
C ARG A 277 -12.24 0.19 -19.38
N THR A 278 -12.99 -0.81 -18.95
CA THR A 278 -14.42 -0.66 -18.68
C THR A 278 -14.74 0.03 -17.35
N LEU A 279 -13.81 0.02 -16.39
CA LEU A 279 -13.88 0.83 -15.18
C LEU A 279 -13.58 2.33 -15.42
N GLY A 280 -13.22 2.71 -16.65
CA GLY A 280 -13.00 4.09 -17.02
C GLY A 280 -11.56 4.58 -16.87
N PHE A 281 -10.62 3.73 -16.42
CA PHE A 281 -9.20 4.09 -16.43
C PHE A 281 -8.64 4.14 -17.85
N VAL A 282 -9.14 3.30 -18.75
CA VAL A 282 -8.80 3.17 -20.17
C VAL A 282 -7.36 2.70 -20.37
N ASN A 283 -6.39 3.48 -19.90
CA ASN A 283 -4.96 3.18 -19.86
C ASN A 283 -4.24 4.13 -18.89
N ALA A 284 -3.06 3.75 -18.42
CA ALA A 284 -2.23 4.60 -17.58
C ALA A 284 -1.73 5.86 -18.34
N PRO A 285 -1.35 6.95 -17.64
CA PRO A 285 -0.89 8.20 -18.27
C PRO A 285 0.26 7.98 -19.25
N ALA A 286 0.06 8.42 -20.49
CA ALA A 286 0.97 8.14 -21.62
C ALA A 286 2.40 8.64 -21.36
N LEU A 287 2.55 9.91 -20.95
CA LEU A 287 3.86 10.51 -20.68
C LEU A 287 4.59 9.73 -19.58
N MET A 288 3.88 9.41 -18.48
CA MET A 288 4.48 8.70 -17.35
C MET A 288 4.92 7.28 -17.70
N GLN A 289 4.23 6.60 -18.60
CA GLN A 289 4.69 5.29 -19.08
C GLN A 289 6.04 5.40 -19.81
N HIS A 290 6.24 6.43 -20.62
CA HIS A 290 7.54 6.66 -21.25
C HIS A 290 8.63 6.98 -20.21
N VAL A 291 8.31 7.77 -19.20
CA VAL A 291 9.25 8.14 -18.14
C VAL A 291 9.65 6.90 -17.32
N VAL A 292 8.69 6.17 -16.73
CA VAL A 292 9.01 5.03 -15.86
C VAL A 292 9.69 3.87 -16.59
N ARG A 293 9.54 3.79 -17.91
CA ARG A 293 10.29 2.83 -18.72
C ARG A 293 11.79 2.97 -18.54
N ALA A 294 12.29 4.20 -18.46
CA ALA A 294 13.71 4.49 -18.29
C ALA A 294 14.18 4.39 -16.83
N LEU A 295 13.25 4.34 -15.87
CA LEU A 295 13.55 4.41 -14.43
C LEU A 295 13.47 3.05 -13.72
N GLN A 296 13.43 1.93 -14.47
CA GLN A 296 13.43 0.62 -13.86
C GLN A 296 14.71 0.40 -13.04
N GLY A 297 14.55 -0.03 -11.78
CA GLY A 297 15.68 -0.18 -10.85
C GLY A 297 16.07 1.10 -10.07
N ILE A 298 15.56 2.27 -10.45
CA ILE A 298 15.79 3.53 -9.72
C ILE A 298 14.82 3.62 -8.53
N SER A 299 15.28 4.22 -7.43
CA SER A 299 14.48 4.50 -6.23
C SER A 299 14.98 5.77 -5.56
N VAL A 300 14.15 6.35 -4.69
CA VAL A 300 14.55 7.41 -3.76
C VAL A 300 15.63 6.94 -2.80
N ASP A 301 16.26 7.87 -2.07
CA ASP A 301 17.26 7.53 -1.05
C ASP A 301 16.61 6.83 0.15
N ILE A 302 16.86 5.54 0.27
CA ILE A 302 16.33 4.69 1.35
C ILE A 302 16.99 5.01 2.70
N ALA A 303 18.26 5.43 2.70
CA ALA A 303 19.01 5.75 3.91
C ALA A 303 18.37 6.92 4.67
N GLU A 304 17.78 7.89 3.97
CA GLU A 304 17.07 8.99 4.58
C GLU A 304 15.84 8.50 5.38
N TYR A 305 15.03 7.61 4.80
CA TYR A 305 13.87 7.04 5.50
C TYR A 305 14.30 6.16 6.67
N GLN A 306 15.37 5.37 6.52
CA GLN A 306 15.90 4.55 7.61
C GLN A 306 16.34 5.44 8.78
N ARG A 307 17.07 6.53 8.54
CA ARG A 307 17.48 7.49 9.56
C ARG A 307 16.27 8.08 10.32
N LYS A 308 15.22 8.47 9.61
CA LYS A 308 13.99 9.00 10.20
C LYS A 308 13.27 7.94 11.05
N ARG A 309 13.20 6.69 10.57
CA ARG A 309 12.69 5.55 11.32
C ARG A 309 13.46 5.36 12.62
N ASP A 310 14.80 5.33 12.54
CA ASP A 310 15.66 5.09 13.69
C ASP A 310 15.50 6.18 14.74
N PHE A 311 15.45 7.43 14.33
CA PHE A 311 15.21 8.58 15.20
C PHE A 311 13.90 8.45 15.98
N LEU A 312 12.80 8.24 15.30
CA LEU A 312 11.48 8.12 15.95
C LEU A 312 11.36 6.84 16.78
N TYR A 313 11.83 5.71 16.26
CA TYR A 313 11.77 4.43 16.97
C TYR A 313 12.53 4.48 18.30
N ALA A 314 13.75 5.00 18.28
CA ALA A 314 14.57 5.15 19.51
C ALA A 314 13.89 6.08 20.51
N GLY A 315 13.47 7.27 20.09
CA GLY A 315 12.85 8.24 20.99
C GLY A 315 11.51 7.78 21.57
N LEU A 316 10.63 7.18 20.76
CA LEU A 316 9.37 6.64 21.25
C LEU A 316 9.59 5.48 22.26
N THR A 317 10.55 4.61 21.97
CA THR A 317 10.90 3.49 22.88
C THR A 317 11.46 4.02 24.20
N GLU A 318 12.32 5.03 24.17
CA GLU A 318 12.87 5.69 25.38
C GLU A 318 11.78 6.33 26.24
N MET A 319 10.74 6.88 25.60
CA MET A 319 9.56 7.44 26.28
C MET A 319 8.61 6.37 26.83
N GLY A 320 8.84 5.07 26.54
CA GLY A 320 8.03 3.96 27.04
C GLY A 320 6.91 3.51 26.10
N TYR A 321 6.84 4.01 24.86
CA TYR A 321 5.90 3.47 23.88
C TYR A 321 6.30 2.05 23.45
N SER A 322 5.31 1.16 23.32
CA SER A 322 5.49 -0.18 22.77
C SER A 322 5.36 -0.13 21.26
N VAL A 323 6.45 -0.36 20.53
CA VAL A 323 6.51 -0.25 19.08
C VAL A 323 7.21 -1.46 18.49
N VAL A 324 6.63 -2.10 17.48
CA VAL A 324 7.33 -3.07 16.63
C VAL A 324 8.25 -2.29 15.69
N ASN A 325 9.54 -2.67 15.61
CA ASN A 325 10.50 -1.99 14.75
C ASN A 325 10.13 -2.20 13.27
N PRO A 326 9.79 -1.14 12.51
CA PRO A 326 9.45 -1.29 11.09
C PRO A 326 10.68 -1.68 10.27
N GLN A 327 10.50 -2.64 9.39
CA GLN A 327 11.54 -3.14 8.49
C GLN A 327 11.48 -2.47 7.10
N GLY A 328 10.40 -1.73 6.83
CA GLY A 328 10.19 -1.02 5.56
C GLY A 328 9.03 -0.04 5.60
N ALA A 329 8.63 0.46 4.44
CA ALA A 329 7.68 1.56 4.26
C ALA A 329 8.15 2.85 4.96
N PHE A 330 7.26 3.69 5.45
CA PHE A 330 7.60 4.89 6.22
C PHE A 330 6.55 5.17 7.31
N TYR A 331 6.16 4.09 8.01
CA TYR A 331 5.20 4.14 9.10
C TYR A 331 5.72 3.45 10.35
N LEU A 332 5.32 4.01 11.50
CA LEU A 332 5.37 3.34 12.80
C LEU A 332 3.93 3.13 13.27
N PHE A 333 3.71 2.03 13.99
CA PHE A 333 2.40 1.68 14.51
C PHE A 333 2.48 1.31 16.00
N PRO A 334 2.73 2.32 16.88
CA PRO A 334 2.82 2.12 18.32
C PRO A 334 1.50 1.66 18.91
N LYS A 335 1.59 0.88 20.00
CA LYS A 335 0.45 0.62 20.88
C LYS A 335 0.06 1.92 21.59
N SER A 336 -1.22 2.22 21.62
CA SER A 336 -1.77 3.35 22.36
C SER A 336 -1.61 3.12 23.87
N PRO A 337 -1.15 4.12 24.65
CA PRO A 337 -1.16 4.04 26.11
C PRO A 337 -2.57 3.92 26.69
N LEU A 338 -3.57 4.49 26.01
CA LEU A 338 -4.99 4.33 26.36
C LEU A 338 -5.63 3.20 25.57
N GLU A 339 -6.58 2.48 26.17
CA GLU A 339 -7.38 1.47 25.47
C GLU A 339 -8.19 2.10 24.33
N ASP A 340 -8.71 3.31 24.53
CA ASP A 340 -9.32 4.13 23.47
C ASP A 340 -8.24 4.88 22.69
N ASP A 341 -7.83 4.31 21.56
CA ASP A 341 -6.84 4.88 20.65
C ASP A 341 -7.26 6.24 20.06
N ALA A 342 -8.56 6.49 19.92
CA ALA A 342 -9.03 7.79 19.45
C ALA A 342 -8.84 8.86 20.53
N ALA A 343 -9.14 8.56 21.79
CA ALA A 343 -8.90 9.48 22.92
C ALA A 343 -7.40 9.81 23.06
N PHE A 344 -6.51 8.83 22.78
CA PHE A 344 -5.07 9.11 22.79
C PHE A 344 -4.64 9.99 21.62
N VAL A 345 -5.19 9.78 20.42
CA VAL A 345 -4.93 10.66 19.28
C VAL A 345 -5.45 12.08 19.53
N ASP A 346 -6.58 12.24 20.21
CA ASP A 346 -7.10 13.55 20.63
C ASP A 346 -6.13 14.22 21.65
N ALA A 347 -5.57 13.48 22.60
CA ALA A 347 -4.55 14.00 23.52
C ALA A 347 -3.27 14.45 22.78
N LEU A 348 -2.81 13.69 21.78
CA LEU A 348 -1.71 14.12 20.90
C LEU A 348 -2.04 15.41 20.15
N GLN A 349 -3.28 15.54 19.70
CA GLN A 349 -3.73 16.74 18.98
C GLN A 349 -3.75 17.99 19.88
N GLU A 350 -4.00 17.87 21.18
CA GLU A 350 -3.86 18.97 22.16
C GLU A 350 -2.41 19.51 22.21
N HIS A 351 -1.44 18.62 21.92
CA HIS A 351 -0.01 18.97 21.81
C HIS A 351 0.44 19.23 20.36
N LEU A 352 -0.51 19.52 19.44
CA LEU A 352 -0.30 19.86 18.03
C LEU A 352 0.39 18.75 17.20
N VAL A 353 0.30 17.49 17.66
CA VAL A 353 0.78 16.31 16.93
C VAL A 353 -0.40 15.56 16.33
N LEU A 354 -0.41 15.40 15.01
CA LEU A 354 -1.47 14.70 14.31
C LEU A 354 -1.00 13.30 13.90
N THR A 355 -1.77 12.29 14.31
CA THR A 355 -1.57 10.87 13.98
C THR A 355 -2.91 10.26 13.59
N VAL A 356 -2.95 8.98 13.21
CA VAL A 356 -4.21 8.31 12.86
C VAL A 356 -4.46 7.14 13.82
N PRO A 357 -5.63 7.06 14.48
CA PRO A 357 -5.92 5.96 15.41
C PRO A 357 -6.00 4.62 14.68
N GLY A 358 -5.58 3.56 15.35
CA GLY A 358 -5.45 2.21 14.81
C GLY A 358 -6.79 1.59 14.38
N ARG A 359 -7.89 2.01 15.00
CA ARG A 359 -9.25 1.63 14.54
C ARG A 359 -9.51 2.03 13.09
N GLY A 360 -8.85 3.07 12.58
CA GLY A 360 -8.87 3.45 11.17
C GLY A 360 -8.14 2.46 10.24
N PHE A 361 -7.46 1.46 10.80
CA PHE A 361 -6.76 0.38 10.08
C PHE A 361 -7.28 -1.01 10.51
N GLY A 362 -8.45 -1.07 11.15
CA GLY A 362 -9.03 -2.32 11.65
C GLY A 362 -8.34 -2.90 12.89
N THR A 363 -7.50 -2.12 13.59
CA THR A 363 -6.73 -2.57 14.77
C THR A 363 -6.79 -1.53 15.87
N PRO A 364 -7.89 -1.46 16.66
CA PRO A 364 -8.00 -0.56 17.82
C PRO A 364 -6.88 -0.78 18.83
N GLY A 365 -6.58 0.25 19.63
CA GLY A 365 -5.54 0.21 20.67
C GLY A 365 -4.12 0.50 20.13
N TYR A 366 -3.99 0.99 18.90
CA TYR A 366 -2.76 1.44 18.26
C TYR A 366 -2.96 2.80 17.62
N PHE A 367 -1.89 3.40 17.09
CA PHE A 367 -1.98 4.59 16.25
C PHE A 367 -0.85 4.61 15.23
N ARG A 368 -1.10 5.21 14.05
CA ARG A 368 -0.12 5.30 12.98
C ARG A 368 0.58 6.64 12.97
N ILE A 369 1.91 6.59 12.87
CA ILE A 369 2.81 7.71 12.62
C ILE A 369 3.37 7.54 11.20
N SER A 370 3.27 8.55 10.34
CA SER A 370 3.97 8.63 9.07
C SER A 370 5.22 9.48 9.23
N TYR A 371 6.41 8.94 8.87
CA TYR A 371 7.67 9.68 8.98
C TYR A 371 8.27 10.11 7.63
N CYS A 372 7.46 10.13 6.59
CA CYS A 372 7.88 10.66 5.28
C CYS A 372 7.81 12.21 5.21
N MET A 373 8.05 12.88 6.33
CA MET A 373 7.98 14.32 6.53
C MET A 373 9.38 14.94 6.67
N GLU A 374 9.45 16.28 6.71
CA GLU A 374 10.67 17.03 7.01
C GLU A 374 11.16 16.75 8.44
N ASP A 375 12.46 16.87 8.67
CA ASP A 375 13.09 16.58 9.97
C ASP A 375 12.53 17.45 11.10
N TRP A 376 12.29 18.73 10.85
CA TRP A 376 11.75 19.64 11.86
C TRP A 376 10.36 19.22 12.36
N VAL A 377 9.54 18.58 11.49
CA VAL A 377 8.22 18.03 11.89
C VAL A 377 8.41 16.86 12.84
N LEU A 378 9.35 15.97 12.54
CA LEU A 378 9.65 14.81 13.38
C LEU A 378 10.23 15.23 14.74
N GLU A 379 11.19 16.15 14.73
CA GLU A 379 11.82 16.69 15.94
C GLU A 379 10.80 17.42 16.84
N GLY A 380 9.94 18.25 16.22
CA GLY A 380 8.89 18.98 16.95
C GLY A 380 7.84 18.06 17.56
N ALA A 381 7.44 17.01 16.86
CA ALA A 381 6.47 16.02 17.35
C ALA A 381 6.96 15.26 18.60
N MET A 382 8.28 15.08 18.80
CA MET A 382 8.82 14.35 19.95
C MET A 382 8.42 14.95 21.29
N LYS A 383 8.32 16.28 21.38
CA LYS A 383 7.84 16.94 22.61
C LYS A 383 6.37 16.64 22.89
N GLY A 384 5.53 16.63 21.84
CA GLY A 384 4.12 16.30 21.98
C GLY A 384 3.92 14.85 22.38
N PHE A 385 4.72 13.90 21.85
CA PHE A 385 4.68 12.51 22.30
C PHE A 385 5.05 12.36 23.78
N ALA A 386 6.09 13.06 24.25
CA ALA A 386 6.48 13.04 25.68
C ALA A 386 5.37 13.60 26.56
N GLN A 387 4.79 14.75 26.21
CA GLN A 387 3.72 15.37 26.97
C GLN A 387 2.43 14.52 27.00
N ALA A 388 2.06 13.95 25.86
CA ALA A 388 0.85 13.13 25.77
C ALA A 388 0.94 11.84 26.60
N ILE A 389 2.09 11.16 26.62
CA ILE A 389 2.26 9.95 27.44
C ILE A 389 2.28 10.27 28.94
N GLU A 390 2.89 11.40 29.35
CA GLU A 390 2.87 11.87 30.74
C GLU A 390 1.45 12.27 31.19
N GLN A 391 0.64 12.83 30.30
CA GLN A 391 -0.73 13.27 30.60
C GLN A 391 -1.68 12.08 30.88
N VAL A 392 -1.44 10.93 30.28
CA VAL A 392 -2.34 9.76 30.35
C VAL A 392 -1.81 8.62 31.21
N GLY A 393 -0.55 8.65 31.62
CA GLY A 393 0.11 7.67 32.50
C GLY A 393 0.08 8.11 33.93
#